data_7a5c998e49adceab9839f27f970f31d2
#
_entry.id   7a5c998e49adceab9839f27f970f31d2
#
_cell.length_a   1.000
_cell.length_b   1.000
_cell.length_c   1.000
_cell.angle_alpha   90.00
_cell.angle_beta   90.00
_cell.angle_gamma   90.00
#
_symmetry.space_group_name_H-M   'P 1'
#
loop_
_entity.id
_entity.type
_entity.pdbx_description
1 polymer ?
#
loop_
_entity_poly.entity_id
_entity_poly.type
_entity_poly.pdbx_seq_one_letter_code
_entity_poly.pdbx_strand_id
1 'polypeptide(L)'
;MIVDSTKSWQGKALEAFHLTVRPVGGRCNMDCAYCPYHEPASDDPSRMMSLQVLERTIRQAIEGQNPPQYVFSWQGGEPTLAGLGFFQEALALQKQFAPESTEIVNEIQTNGLLLDAEWADFVRANDIRIAISTDGPPDAHDAFRRNQAGRSTSRSVMRSALFLHQRQIPFTALVAVHSMSV
;
A
#
# COMPACT_ATOMS: atom_id res chain seq x y z
N MET A 1 20.39 -20.02 3.38
CA MET A 1 20.53 -20.68 2.06
C MET A 1 20.87 -19.56 1.08
N ILE A 2 22.12 -19.51 0.59
CA ILE A 2 22.56 -18.48 -0.35
C ILE A 2 22.04 -18.92 -1.72
N VAL A 3 21.15 -18.14 -2.30
CA VAL A 3 20.65 -18.39 -3.67
C VAL A 3 21.80 -18.08 -4.63
N ASP A 4 22.20 -19.06 -5.41
CA ASP A 4 23.21 -18.89 -6.46
C ASP A 4 22.67 -17.94 -7.55
N SER A 5 23.17 -16.72 -7.54
CA SER A 5 22.76 -15.64 -8.44
C SER A 5 23.18 -15.85 -9.92
N THR A 6 23.89 -16.94 -10.21
CA THR A 6 24.39 -17.24 -11.58
C THR A 6 23.42 -18.06 -12.41
N LYS A 7 22.38 -18.65 -11.81
CA LYS A 7 21.33 -19.35 -12.54
C LYS A 7 20.24 -18.36 -12.91
N SER A 8 20.20 -17.95 -14.16
CA SER A 8 19.05 -17.23 -14.70
C SER A 8 17.78 -18.08 -14.51
N TRP A 9 16.79 -17.57 -13.79
CA TRP A 9 15.48 -18.19 -13.70
C TRP A 9 14.87 -18.28 -15.11
N GLN A 10 14.63 -19.49 -15.60
CA GLN A 10 14.10 -19.74 -16.95
C GLN A 10 12.67 -20.26 -16.95
N GLY A 11 11.88 -20.02 -15.93
CA GLY A 11 10.53 -20.55 -15.84
C GLY A 11 9.55 -19.62 -15.12
N LYS A 12 8.26 -19.89 -15.31
CA LYS A 12 7.21 -19.28 -14.47
C LYS A 12 7.26 -19.90 -13.07
N ALA A 13 6.84 -19.16 -12.07
CA ALA A 13 6.64 -19.71 -10.74
C ALA A 13 5.68 -20.90 -10.82
N LEU A 14 5.99 -21.98 -10.09
CA LEU A 14 5.11 -23.15 -10.03
C LEU A 14 3.77 -22.84 -9.36
N GLU A 15 3.77 -21.86 -8.45
CA GLU A 15 2.61 -21.43 -7.70
C GLU A 15 2.43 -19.91 -7.84
N ALA A 16 1.18 -19.44 -7.68
CA ALA A 16 0.86 -18.03 -7.61
C ALA A 16 1.49 -17.40 -6.35
N PHE A 17 1.97 -16.19 -6.48
CA PHE A 17 2.46 -15.41 -5.36
C PHE A 17 1.75 -14.05 -5.28
N HIS A 18 1.62 -13.56 -4.08
CA HIS A 18 1.12 -12.25 -3.76
C HIS A 18 2.28 -11.26 -3.69
N LEU A 19 2.19 -10.16 -4.43
CA LEU A 19 3.24 -9.16 -4.45
C LEU A 19 2.93 -8.02 -3.49
N THR A 20 3.82 -7.83 -2.52
CA THR A 20 3.82 -6.66 -1.64
C THR A 20 4.81 -5.62 -2.16
N VAL A 21 4.33 -4.42 -2.49
CA VAL A 21 5.11 -3.35 -3.08
C VAL A 21 5.17 -2.14 -2.15
N ARG A 22 6.36 -1.58 -2.00
CA ARG A 22 6.63 -0.40 -1.16
C ARG A 22 7.04 0.79 -2.03
N PRO A 23 6.08 1.57 -2.58
CA PRO A 23 6.36 2.59 -3.58
C PRO A 23 7.25 3.73 -3.06
N VAL A 24 7.23 3.98 -1.76
CA VAL A 24 8.00 5.04 -1.10
C VAL A 24 8.98 4.50 -0.05
N GLY A 25 9.30 3.20 -0.10
CA GLY A 25 10.15 2.57 0.93
C GLY A 25 9.53 2.68 2.32
N GLY A 26 10.32 3.15 3.29
CA GLY A 26 9.87 3.42 4.67
C GLY A 26 9.34 4.84 4.90
N ARG A 27 9.33 5.71 3.88
CA ARG A 27 8.85 7.09 4.01
C ARG A 27 7.38 7.14 4.43
N CYS A 28 7.09 7.87 5.50
CA CYS A 28 5.75 8.00 6.06
C CYS A 28 5.53 9.41 6.63
N ASN A 29 4.29 9.89 6.63
CA ASN A 29 3.87 11.12 7.29
C ASN A 29 3.45 10.90 8.76
N MET A 30 3.59 9.64 9.25
CA MET A 30 3.43 9.25 10.64
C MET A 30 4.75 8.71 11.21
N ASP A 31 4.83 8.68 12.54
CA ASP A 31 5.93 8.15 13.34
C ASP A 31 5.35 7.19 14.41
N CYS A 32 4.92 6.01 13.95
CA CYS A 32 4.32 5.02 14.84
C CYS A 32 5.39 4.28 15.63
N ALA A 33 5.29 4.26 16.96
CA ALA A 33 6.32 3.73 17.87
C ALA A 33 6.69 2.25 17.63
N TYR A 34 5.78 1.45 17.09
CA TYR A 34 6.02 0.03 16.79
C TYR A 34 6.26 -0.26 15.30
N CYS A 35 6.43 0.77 14.48
CA CYS A 35 6.53 0.60 13.03
C CYS A 35 7.78 -0.20 12.64
N PRO A 36 7.65 -1.36 11.95
CA PRO A 36 8.82 -2.11 11.52
C PRO A 36 9.55 -1.46 10.33
N TYR A 37 8.93 -0.46 9.70
CA TYR A 37 9.46 0.27 8.54
C TYR A 37 10.01 1.64 8.92
N HIS A 38 10.23 1.87 10.22
CA HIS A 38 10.70 3.16 10.71
C HIS A 38 12.02 3.55 10.03
N GLU A 39 11.95 4.57 9.20
CA GLU A 39 13.11 5.23 8.59
C GLU A 39 13.10 6.70 9.01
N PRO A 40 14.27 7.32 9.24
CA PRO A 40 14.31 8.74 9.52
C PRO A 40 13.55 9.53 8.45
N ALA A 41 12.83 10.57 8.87
CA ALA A 41 12.13 11.45 7.96
C ALA A 41 13.11 11.95 6.87
N SER A 42 12.76 11.74 5.63
CA SER A 42 13.57 12.14 4.48
C SER A 42 12.66 12.56 3.35
N ASP A 43 12.90 13.76 2.84
CA ASP A 43 12.26 14.26 1.63
C ASP A 43 13.01 13.87 0.35
N ASP A 44 14.00 12.98 0.47
CA ASP A 44 14.80 12.52 -0.67
C ASP A 44 13.89 11.78 -1.68
N PRO A 45 13.67 12.36 -2.87
CA PRO A 45 12.84 11.76 -3.90
C PRO A 45 13.42 10.46 -4.48
N SER A 46 14.72 10.21 -4.30
CA SER A 46 15.38 8.97 -4.76
C SER A 46 14.89 7.74 -4.01
N ARG A 47 14.23 7.91 -2.86
CA ARG A 47 13.61 6.84 -2.09
C ARG A 47 12.24 6.40 -2.62
N MET A 48 11.69 7.14 -3.57
CA MET A 48 10.46 6.76 -4.26
C MET A 48 10.79 5.81 -5.41
N MET A 49 9.97 4.79 -5.60
CA MET A 49 10.10 3.86 -6.73
C MET A 49 10.01 4.63 -8.05
N SER A 50 11.03 4.52 -8.90
CA SER A 50 10.98 5.11 -10.23
C SER A 50 9.98 4.37 -11.12
N LEU A 51 9.43 5.05 -12.13
CA LEU A 51 8.53 4.42 -13.10
C LEU A 51 9.19 3.25 -13.84
N GLN A 52 10.50 3.32 -14.06
CA GLN A 52 11.24 2.20 -14.66
C GLN A 52 11.27 0.96 -13.76
N VAL A 53 11.44 1.16 -12.43
CA VAL A 53 11.40 0.05 -11.46
C VAL A 53 9.97 -0.48 -11.35
N LEU A 54 8.96 0.40 -11.32
CA LEU A 54 7.54 0.03 -11.31
C LEU A 54 7.19 -0.86 -12.51
N GLU A 55 7.56 -0.43 -13.72
CA GLU A 55 7.32 -1.19 -14.95
C GLU A 55 7.96 -2.59 -14.89
N ARG A 56 9.24 -2.66 -14.51
CA ARG A 56 9.93 -3.96 -14.38
C ARG A 56 9.29 -4.86 -13.33
N THR A 57 8.89 -4.29 -12.21
CA THR A 57 8.24 -5.02 -11.12
C THR A 57 6.92 -5.62 -11.57
N ILE A 58 6.06 -4.81 -12.20
CA ILE A 58 4.75 -5.27 -12.69
C ILE A 58 4.91 -6.29 -13.81
N ARG A 59 5.77 -6.03 -14.78
CA ARG A 59 6.04 -6.95 -15.89
C ARG A 59 6.51 -8.31 -15.38
N GLN A 60 7.53 -8.34 -14.52
CA GLN A 60 8.08 -9.59 -13.98
C GLN A 60 7.06 -10.34 -13.11
N ALA A 61 6.24 -9.62 -12.33
CA ALA A 61 5.20 -10.24 -11.54
C ALA A 61 4.13 -10.91 -12.41
N ILE A 62 3.77 -10.30 -13.53
CA ILE A 62 2.75 -10.83 -14.44
C ILE A 62 3.35 -11.95 -15.33
N GLU A 63 4.53 -11.74 -15.90
CA GLU A 63 5.17 -12.73 -16.79
C GLU A 63 5.70 -13.94 -16.02
N GLY A 64 6.08 -13.78 -14.75
CA GLY A 64 6.69 -14.82 -13.91
C GLY A 64 5.72 -15.84 -13.35
N GLN A 65 4.41 -15.64 -13.43
CA GLN A 65 3.39 -16.52 -12.86
C GLN A 65 2.18 -16.63 -13.80
N ASN A 66 1.25 -17.52 -13.46
CA ASN A 66 0.00 -17.67 -14.20
C ASN A 66 -1.14 -18.04 -13.24
N PRO A 67 -1.46 -17.17 -12.26
CA PRO A 67 -2.51 -17.44 -11.29
C PRO A 67 -3.90 -17.16 -11.88
N PRO A 68 -4.96 -17.61 -11.22
CA PRO A 68 -6.32 -17.20 -11.55
C PRO A 68 -6.56 -15.69 -11.27
N GLN A 69 -5.78 -15.11 -10.36
CA GLN A 69 -5.88 -13.72 -9.94
C GLN A 69 -4.50 -13.19 -9.54
N TYR A 70 -4.09 -12.05 -10.06
CA TYR A 70 -2.89 -11.34 -9.60
C TYR A 70 -3.24 -10.38 -8.46
N VAL A 71 -2.47 -10.39 -7.39
CA VAL A 71 -2.70 -9.51 -6.23
C VAL A 71 -1.48 -8.62 -6.01
N PHE A 72 -1.71 -7.29 -6.06
CA PHE A 72 -0.74 -6.26 -5.75
C PHE A 72 -1.15 -5.54 -4.46
N SER A 73 -0.39 -5.72 -3.39
CA SER A 73 -0.58 -4.99 -2.14
C SER A 73 0.43 -3.86 -2.03
N TRP A 74 -0.07 -2.64 -2.06
CA TRP A 74 0.70 -1.41 -1.94
C TRP A 74 0.75 -1.01 -0.47
N GLN A 75 1.92 -1.08 0.14
CA GLN A 75 2.12 -0.79 1.56
C GLN A 75 3.55 -0.25 1.82
N GLY A 76 4.06 -0.38 3.03
CA GLY A 76 5.38 0.06 3.42
C GLY A 76 5.32 1.25 4.36
N GLY A 77 5.97 2.39 4.07
CA GLY A 77 5.75 3.63 4.79
C GLY A 77 4.30 4.11 4.63
N GLU A 78 4.07 5.20 3.95
CA GLU A 78 2.70 5.59 3.55
C GLU A 78 2.60 5.60 2.02
N PRO A 79 1.98 4.61 1.38
CA PRO A 79 1.97 4.48 -0.07
C PRO A 79 1.28 5.65 -0.78
N THR A 80 0.30 6.31 -0.15
CA THR A 80 -0.39 7.46 -0.75
C THR A 80 0.52 8.68 -0.95
N LEU A 81 1.68 8.73 -0.31
CA LEU A 81 2.73 9.71 -0.58
C LEU A 81 3.32 9.61 -2.00
N ALA A 82 3.14 8.49 -2.69
CA ALA A 82 3.52 8.35 -4.08
C ALA A 82 2.63 9.20 -5.02
N GLY A 83 1.43 9.57 -4.56
CA GLY A 83 0.46 10.35 -5.31
C GLY A 83 -0.34 9.55 -6.33
N LEU A 84 -1.47 10.09 -6.77
CA LEU A 84 -2.39 9.41 -7.70
C LEU A 84 -1.73 9.06 -9.04
N GLY A 85 -0.85 9.93 -9.56
CA GLY A 85 -0.16 9.69 -10.83
C GLY A 85 0.66 8.40 -10.85
N PHE A 86 1.29 8.04 -9.72
CA PHE A 86 2.00 6.77 -9.58
C PHE A 86 1.06 5.57 -9.72
N PHE A 87 -0.10 5.61 -9.09
CA PHE A 87 -1.07 4.52 -9.14
C PHE A 87 -1.78 4.44 -10.49
N GLN A 88 -2.03 5.58 -11.16
CA GLN A 88 -2.54 5.59 -12.53
C GLN A 88 -1.59 4.88 -13.48
N GLU A 89 -0.29 5.15 -13.36
CA GLU A 89 0.74 4.48 -14.15
C GLU A 89 0.81 2.98 -13.81
N ALA A 90 0.73 2.62 -12.53
CA ALA A 90 0.70 1.21 -12.11
C ALA A 90 -0.45 0.44 -12.76
N LEU A 91 -1.66 1.00 -12.75
CA LEU A 91 -2.84 0.39 -13.38
C LEU A 91 -2.69 0.28 -14.91
N ALA A 92 -2.12 1.31 -15.55
CA ALA A 92 -1.85 1.29 -16.99
C ALA A 92 -0.87 0.17 -17.37
N LEU A 93 0.23 0.03 -16.61
CA LEU A 93 1.20 -1.04 -16.81
C LEU A 93 0.63 -2.43 -16.54
N GLN A 94 -0.18 -2.57 -15.49
CA GLN A 94 -0.89 -3.83 -15.23
C GLN A 94 -1.77 -4.22 -16.40
N LYS A 95 -2.56 -3.30 -16.93
CA LYS A 95 -3.40 -3.51 -18.10
C LYS A 95 -2.59 -3.84 -19.36
N GLN A 96 -1.41 -3.25 -19.51
CA GLN A 96 -0.52 -3.47 -20.66
C GLN A 96 0.07 -4.88 -20.66
N PHE A 97 0.45 -5.41 -19.49
CA PHE A 97 1.16 -6.68 -19.39
C PHE A 97 0.27 -7.88 -19.05
N ALA A 98 -0.90 -7.65 -18.49
CA ALA A 98 -1.80 -8.73 -18.13
C ALA A 98 -2.41 -9.41 -19.37
N PRO A 99 -2.52 -10.75 -19.36
CA PRO A 99 -3.32 -11.47 -20.36
C PRO A 99 -4.78 -10.99 -20.35
N GLU A 100 -5.43 -11.04 -21.51
CA GLU A 100 -6.87 -10.77 -21.59
C GLU A 100 -7.64 -11.69 -20.63
N SER A 101 -8.70 -11.17 -20.01
CA SER A 101 -9.52 -11.87 -19.02
C SER A 101 -8.85 -12.21 -17.67
N THR A 102 -7.68 -11.66 -17.38
CA THR A 102 -7.04 -11.88 -16.08
C THR A 102 -7.58 -10.92 -15.03
N GLU A 103 -7.93 -11.45 -13.87
CA GLU A 103 -8.31 -10.62 -12.73
C GLU A 103 -7.07 -10.05 -12.04
N ILE A 104 -7.05 -8.72 -11.82
CA ILE A 104 -6.02 -8.05 -11.04
C ILE A 104 -6.67 -7.34 -9.85
N VAL A 105 -6.22 -7.69 -8.67
CA VAL A 105 -6.64 -7.04 -7.43
C VAL A 105 -5.54 -6.10 -6.96
N ASN A 106 -5.90 -4.84 -6.74
CA ASN A 106 -5.06 -3.86 -6.09
C ASN A 106 -5.61 -3.56 -4.68
N GLU A 107 -4.72 -3.60 -3.69
CA GLU A 107 -5.03 -3.24 -2.32
C GLU A 107 -4.04 -2.19 -1.82
N ILE A 108 -4.53 -1.09 -1.26
CA ILE A 108 -3.70 -0.04 -0.67
C ILE A 108 -3.89 -0.07 0.85
N GLN A 109 -2.83 -0.39 1.58
CA GLN A 109 -2.77 -0.27 3.02
C GLN A 109 -2.24 1.12 3.39
N THR A 110 -3.09 1.95 3.97
CA THR A 110 -2.80 3.35 4.27
C THR A 110 -3.10 3.72 5.72
N ASN A 111 -2.43 4.74 6.23
CA ASN A 111 -2.80 5.38 7.49
C ASN A 111 -4.01 6.32 7.34
N GLY A 112 -4.47 6.56 6.14
CA GLY A 112 -5.68 7.31 5.83
C GLY A 112 -5.55 8.84 5.88
N LEU A 113 -4.41 9.41 6.28
CA LEU A 113 -4.28 10.86 6.47
C LEU A 113 -4.38 11.67 5.19
N LEU A 114 -4.12 11.07 4.03
CA LEU A 114 -4.14 11.72 2.72
C LEU A 114 -5.35 11.35 1.85
N LEU A 115 -6.28 10.57 2.40
CA LEU A 115 -7.50 10.20 1.66
C LEU A 115 -8.45 11.39 1.57
N ASP A 116 -8.64 11.89 0.36
CA ASP A 116 -9.53 12.99 0.00
C ASP A 116 -10.55 12.58 -1.09
N ALA A 117 -11.21 13.55 -1.70
CA ALA A 117 -12.23 13.30 -2.72
C ALA A 117 -11.62 12.68 -3.99
N GLU A 118 -10.43 13.14 -4.40
CA GLU A 118 -9.76 12.63 -5.60
C GLU A 118 -9.32 11.17 -5.40
N TRP A 119 -8.78 10.84 -4.21
CA TRP A 119 -8.47 9.46 -3.82
C TRP A 119 -9.72 8.58 -3.79
N ALA A 120 -10.82 9.06 -3.20
CA ALA A 120 -12.06 8.31 -3.12
C ALA A 120 -12.64 8.00 -4.52
N ASP A 121 -12.64 8.97 -5.41
CA ASP A 121 -13.12 8.80 -6.79
C ASP A 121 -12.20 7.85 -7.58
N PHE A 122 -10.89 7.98 -7.42
CA PHE A 122 -9.90 7.08 -8.03
C PHE A 122 -10.06 5.62 -7.57
N VAL A 123 -10.17 5.41 -6.26
CA VAL A 123 -10.34 4.09 -5.65
C VAL A 123 -11.62 3.42 -6.17
N ARG A 124 -12.74 4.16 -6.20
CA ARG A 124 -14.01 3.65 -6.71
C ARG A 124 -13.97 3.32 -8.19
N ALA A 125 -13.40 4.23 -9.00
CA ALA A 125 -13.35 4.06 -10.46
C ALA A 125 -12.52 2.85 -10.89
N ASN A 126 -11.56 2.41 -10.06
CA ASN A 126 -10.61 1.35 -10.38
C ASN A 126 -10.74 0.10 -9.49
N ASP A 127 -11.81 0.01 -8.70
CA ASP A 127 -12.08 -1.12 -7.78
C ASP A 127 -10.89 -1.46 -6.87
N ILE A 128 -10.22 -0.43 -6.35
CA ILE A 128 -9.07 -0.60 -5.46
C ILE A 128 -9.57 -0.88 -4.04
N ARG A 129 -9.07 -1.94 -3.43
CA ARG A 129 -9.37 -2.27 -2.03
C ARG A 129 -8.56 -1.36 -1.10
N ILE A 130 -9.22 -0.78 -0.10
CA ILE A 130 -8.57 0.06 0.90
C ILE A 130 -8.50 -0.68 2.23
N ALA A 131 -7.31 -0.68 2.84
CA ALA A 131 -7.10 -1.11 4.20
C ALA A 131 -6.59 0.08 5.03
N ILE A 132 -7.39 0.54 6.00
CA ILE A 132 -7.04 1.67 6.87
C ILE A 132 -6.41 1.13 8.15
N SER A 133 -5.21 1.62 8.45
CA SER A 133 -4.51 1.29 9.70
C SER A 133 -5.05 2.11 10.86
N THR A 134 -5.61 1.43 11.88
CA THR A 134 -6.10 2.03 13.12
C THR A 134 -5.92 1.07 14.28
N ASP A 135 -5.81 1.58 15.52
CA ASP A 135 -5.68 0.72 16.70
C ASP A 135 -6.89 0.85 17.64
N GLY A 136 -8.05 1.22 17.08
CA GLY A 136 -9.31 1.26 17.81
C GLY A 136 -9.54 2.59 18.55
N PRO A 137 -9.81 2.57 19.88
CA PRO A 137 -10.12 3.77 20.64
C PRO A 137 -9.02 4.83 20.55
N PRO A 138 -9.37 6.15 20.64
CA PRO A 138 -8.40 7.23 20.50
C PRO A 138 -7.18 7.10 21.41
N ASP A 139 -7.37 6.72 22.66
CA ASP A 139 -6.28 6.59 23.63
C ASP A 139 -5.29 5.48 23.24
N ALA A 140 -5.80 4.33 22.77
CA ALA A 140 -4.98 3.24 22.30
C ALA A 140 -4.26 3.60 21.00
N HIS A 141 -4.97 4.20 20.04
CA HIS A 141 -4.40 4.63 18.78
C HIS A 141 -3.30 5.69 18.98
N ASP A 142 -3.61 6.76 19.70
CA ASP A 142 -2.72 7.91 19.89
C ASP A 142 -1.55 7.63 20.85
N ALA A 143 -1.57 6.52 21.58
CA ALA A 143 -0.41 6.08 22.34
C ALA A 143 0.78 5.73 21.44
N PHE A 144 0.52 5.14 20.27
CA PHE A 144 1.56 4.59 19.38
C PHE A 144 1.55 5.20 17.98
N ARG A 145 0.40 5.67 17.49
CA ARG A 145 0.28 6.23 16.12
C ARG A 145 0.19 7.74 16.17
N ARG A 146 1.34 8.37 16.08
CA ARG A 146 1.46 9.83 16.04
C ARG A 146 1.99 10.29 14.69
N ASN A 147 1.76 11.55 14.34
CA ASN A 147 2.43 12.14 13.19
C ASN A 147 3.89 12.49 13.54
N GLN A 148 4.68 12.87 12.55
CA GLN A 148 6.10 13.24 12.72
C GLN A 148 6.32 14.42 13.71
N ALA A 149 5.30 15.23 13.98
CA ALA A 149 5.34 16.30 14.99
C ALA A 149 4.85 15.83 16.38
N GLY A 150 4.70 14.52 16.61
CA GLY A 150 4.24 13.93 17.85
C GLY A 150 2.75 14.15 18.18
N ARG A 151 1.95 14.64 17.22
CA ARG A 151 0.53 14.93 17.45
C ARG A 151 -0.33 13.69 17.22
N SER A 152 -1.45 13.63 17.94
CA SER A 152 -2.50 12.61 17.79
C SER A 152 -3.06 12.53 16.35
N THR A 153 -3.35 11.34 15.88
CA THR A 153 -3.85 11.09 14.52
C THR A 153 -5.22 10.40 14.48
N SER A 154 -5.70 9.84 15.60
CA SER A 154 -6.96 9.08 15.69
C SER A 154 -8.15 9.79 15.06
N ARG A 155 -8.32 11.09 15.39
CA ARG A 155 -9.42 11.90 14.84
C ARG A 155 -9.35 12.03 13.32
N SER A 156 -8.16 12.17 12.76
CA SER A 156 -7.97 12.29 11.30
C SER A 156 -8.22 10.97 10.60
N VAL A 157 -7.72 9.87 11.15
CA VAL A 157 -7.95 8.51 10.63
C VAL A 157 -9.44 8.17 10.67
N MET A 158 -10.12 8.44 11.80
CA MET A 158 -11.56 8.22 11.92
C MET A 158 -12.36 9.06 10.91
N ARG A 159 -11.95 10.33 10.68
CA ARG A 159 -12.58 11.17 9.65
C ARG A 159 -12.47 10.55 8.26
N SER A 160 -11.31 10.01 7.91
CA SER A 160 -11.11 9.34 6.63
C SER A 160 -11.94 8.07 6.50
N ALA A 161 -12.05 7.28 7.57
CA ALA A 161 -12.91 6.10 7.59
C ALA A 161 -14.40 6.47 7.40
N LEU A 162 -14.88 7.49 8.13
CA LEU A 162 -16.25 8.01 7.97
C LEU A 162 -16.50 8.59 6.58
N PHE A 163 -15.51 9.27 6.02
CA PHE A 163 -15.57 9.83 4.67
C PHE A 163 -15.73 8.75 3.60
N LEU A 164 -14.96 7.65 3.67
CA LEU A 164 -15.13 6.50 2.78
C LEU A 164 -16.50 5.82 2.98
N HIS A 165 -16.91 5.63 4.24
CA HIS A 165 -18.22 5.06 4.56
C HIS A 165 -19.38 5.87 3.96
N GLN A 166 -19.37 7.20 4.12
CA GLN A 166 -20.39 8.09 3.54
C GLN A 166 -20.45 8.02 2.02
N ARG A 167 -19.33 7.71 1.38
CA ARG A 167 -19.25 7.50 -0.08
C ARG A 167 -19.52 6.07 -0.51
N GLN A 168 -19.90 5.19 0.42
CA GLN A 168 -20.14 3.77 0.16
C GLN A 168 -18.93 3.05 -0.45
N ILE A 169 -17.72 3.47 -0.07
CA ILE A 169 -16.48 2.79 -0.43
C ILE A 169 -16.12 1.83 0.70
N PRO A 170 -16.14 0.51 0.46
CA PRO A 170 -15.78 -0.47 1.47
C PRO A 170 -14.29 -0.37 1.82
N PHE A 171 -13.96 -0.59 3.07
CA PHE A 171 -12.59 -0.65 3.53
C PHE A 171 -12.40 -1.69 4.64
N THR A 172 -11.20 -2.20 4.78
CA THR A 172 -10.78 -3.06 5.89
C THR A 172 -10.10 -2.20 6.95
N ALA A 173 -10.43 -2.39 8.22
CA ALA A 173 -9.67 -1.82 9.33
C ALA A 173 -8.54 -2.81 9.72
N LEU A 174 -7.28 -2.34 9.66
CA LEU A 174 -6.12 -3.08 10.12
C LEU A 174 -5.71 -2.58 11.50
N VAL A 175 -5.75 -3.45 12.48
CA VAL A 175 -5.52 -3.13 13.89
C VAL A 175 -4.29 -3.87 14.40
N ALA A 176 -3.33 -3.13 14.98
CA ALA A 176 -2.31 -3.72 15.81
C ALA A 176 -2.86 -3.88 17.23
N VAL A 177 -3.04 -5.14 17.66
CA VAL A 177 -3.54 -5.43 19.01
C VAL A 177 -2.39 -5.39 20.00
N HIS A 178 -2.53 -4.58 21.04
CA HIS A 178 -1.57 -4.43 22.13
C HIS A 178 -2.29 -4.23 23.47
N SER A 179 -1.56 -4.21 24.58
CA SER A 179 -2.14 -4.16 25.93
C SER A 179 -3.05 -2.95 26.24
N MET A 180 -2.98 -1.88 25.44
CA MET A 180 -3.84 -0.69 25.60
C MET A 180 -5.08 -0.73 24.69
N SER A 181 -5.18 -1.69 23.76
CA SER A 181 -6.32 -1.82 22.85
C SER A 181 -7.28 -2.95 23.25
N VAL A 182 -7.00 -3.58 24.40
CA VAL A 182 -7.79 -4.72 24.97
C VAL A 182 -8.39 -4.29 26.31
#